data_b854e0e5f1dc51657f531dbdeff7605a
#
_entry.id   b854e0e5f1dc51657f531dbdeff7605a
#
_cell.length_a   1.000
_cell.length_b   1.000
_cell.length_c   1.000
_cell.angle_alpha   90.00
_cell.angle_beta   90.00
_cell.angle_gamma   90.00
#
_symmetry.space_group_name_H-M   'P 1'
#
loop_
_entity.id
_entity.type
_entity.pdbx_description
1 polymer ?
#
loop_
_entity_poly.entity_id
_entity_poly.type
_entity_poly.pdbx_seq_one_letter_code
_entity_poly.pdbx_strand_id
1 'polypeptide(L)'
;MVYLWMVFAEKINNIVSKQSISKYEKGIMMPESTILIALSKALNVNVDFFFRPYNVTVEDIEFRKKSKLKASSLKSIKEKVIDEIERYMEIENLLHMENSFHIVYKDIIKEKNDAITVACRLRNDLKLGEDAISNITFLLEENGIKVVHLDAEVEFDGLSGFINKTTPFIIVNKNATAERQRFTALYELGYLLLNFAQELQDKEREKLCNVFVNEMLIPTSEFIRLIGISRKDISLQELIFIQMQFGISIDTLMYKAKEVGIITEQRYKGTVSRKKISTYFSEQIKKTRYTSRAKLPVLRIGL
;
A
#
# COMPACT_ATOMS: atom_id res chain seq x y z
N MET A 1 -11.78 25.62 -1.89
CA MET A 1 -10.60 26.47 -1.69
C MET A 1 -10.89 27.74 -0.89
N VAL A 2 -11.78 28.64 -1.30
CA VAL A 2 -12.09 29.90 -0.57
C VAL A 2 -12.56 29.69 0.88
N TYR A 3 -13.35 28.65 1.15
CA TYR A 3 -13.83 28.30 2.48
C TYR A 3 -12.69 27.85 3.42
N LEU A 4 -11.70 27.13 2.92
CA LEU A 4 -10.56 26.67 3.70
C LEU A 4 -9.70 27.85 4.18
N TRP A 5 -9.48 28.85 3.33
CA TRP A 5 -8.73 30.07 3.70
C TRP A 5 -9.46 30.96 4.70
N MET A 6 -10.81 30.95 4.69
CA MET A 6 -11.60 31.64 5.73
C MET A 6 -11.42 30.99 7.10
N VAL A 7 -11.61 29.67 7.19
CA VAL A 7 -11.43 28.90 8.43
C VAL A 7 -9.99 29.04 8.96
N PHE A 8 -9.02 29.07 8.04
CA PHE A 8 -7.63 29.22 8.43
C PHE A 8 -7.29 30.64 8.91
N ALA A 9 -7.84 31.67 8.27
CA ALA A 9 -7.72 33.04 8.74
C ALA A 9 -8.32 33.23 10.14
N GLU A 10 -9.48 32.61 10.39
CA GLU A 10 -10.11 32.60 11.73
C GLU A 10 -9.23 31.92 12.78
N LYS A 11 -8.58 30.79 12.47
CA LYS A 11 -7.64 30.09 13.36
C LYS A 11 -6.44 30.93 13.79
N ILE A 12 -6.01 31.86 12.96
CA ILE A 12 -4.94 32.82 13.27
C ILE A 12 -5.48 34.17 13.72
N ASN A 13 -6.70 34.21 14.28
CA ASN A 13 -7.35 35.41 14.79
C ASN A 13 -7.46 36.55 13.75
N ASN A 14 -7.62 36.22 12.47
CA ASN A 14 -7.71 37.16 11.38
C ASN A 14 -6.53 38.16 11.28
N ILE A 15 -5.34 37.80 11.76
CA ILE A 15 -4.13 38.62 11.67
C ILE A 15 -3.81 38.94 10.21
N VAL A 16 -4.17 38.05 9.27
CA VAL A 16 -4.04 38.25 7.83
C VAL A 16 -5.32 37.89 7.11
N SER A 17 -5.55 38.57 5.96
CA SER A 17 -6.69 38.30 5.11
C SER A 17 -6.54 36.96 4.36
N LYS A 18 -7.69 36.36 3.98
CA LYS A 18 -7.70 35.17 3.10
C LYS A 18 -6.96 35.40 1.78
N GLN A 19 -6.94 36.62 1.26
CA GLN A 19 -6.21 36.98 0.06
C GLN A 19 -4.70 36.96 0.27
N SER A 20 -4.25 37.41 1.46
CA SER A 20 -2.82 37.33 1.83
C SER A 20 -2.37 35.89 1.97
N ILE A 21 -3.16 35.04 2.61
CA ILE A 21 -2.87 33.58 2.72
C ILE A 21 -2.73 32.96 1.33
N SER A 22 -3.65 33.28 0.42
CA SER A 22 -3.58 32.80 -0.96
C SER A 22 -2.35 33.29 -1.72
N LYS A 23 -1.85 34.50 -1.41
CA LYS A 23 -0.61 35.03 -2.02
C LYS A 23 0.63 34.34 -1.43
N TYR A 24 0.62 34.01 -0.14
CA TYR A 24 1.69 33.24 0.50
C TYR A 24 1.80 31.84 -0.10
N GLU A 25 0.67 31.12 -0.23
CA GLU A 25 0.63 29.79 -0.87
C GLU A 25 1.14 29.78 -2.32
N LYS A 26 0.93 30.87 -3.03
CA LYS A 26 1.39 31.02 -4.42
C LYS A 26 2.83 31.56 -4.56
N GLY A 27 3.49 31.81 -3.43
CA GLY A 27 4.83 32.40 -3.44
C GLY A 27 4.89 33.84 -3.99
N ILE A 28 3.73 34.53 -4.10
CA ILE A 28 3.66 35.91 -4.62
C ILE A 28 4.13 36.92 -3.56
N MET A 29 3.98 36.57 -2.29
CA MET A 29 4.34 37.41 -1.17
C MET A 29 4.88 36.53 -0.03
N MET A 30 5.91 37.02 0.65
CA MET A 30 6.46 36.34 1.81
C MET A 30 5.82 36.87 3.10
N PRO A 31 5.36 36.01 4.02
CA PRO A 31 4.82 36.43 5.32
C PRO A 31 5.93 36.99 6.20
N GLU A 32 5.60 38.00 7.01
CA GLU A 32 6.48 38.51 8.05
C GLU A 32 6.66 37.50 9.20
N SER A 33 7.72 37.65 10.01
CA SER A 33 8.08 36.73 11.06
C SER A 33 6.94 36.49 12.08
N THR A 34 6.18 37.53 12.43
CA THR A 34 5.01 37.43 13.31
C THR A 34 3.89 36.57 12.72
N ILE A 35 3.68 36.69 11.42
CA ILE A 35 2.70 35.90 10.68
C ILE A 35 3.19 34.46 10.55
N LEU A 36 4.47 34.22 10.25
CA LEU A 36 5.06 32.88 10.19
C LEU A 36 4.90 32.14 11.54
N ILE A 37 5.10 32.80 12.67
CA ILE A 37 4.89 32.23 14.01
C ILE A 37 3.41 31.90 14.22
N ALA A 38 2.48 32.78 13.82
CA ALA A 38 1.05 32.51 13.93
C ALA A 38 0.63 31.34 13.05
N LEU A 39 1.13 31.27 11.81
CA LEU A 39 0.90 30.16 10.87
C LEU A 39 1.46 28.84 11.42
N SER A 40 2.68 28.85 11.98
CA SER A 40 3.31 27.65 12.56
C SER A 40 2.48 27.06 13.70
N LYS A 41 1.98 27.92 14.59
CA LYS A 41 1.10 27.51 15.69
C LYS A 41 -0.24 26.96 15.18
N ALA A 42 -0.87 27.63 14.23
CA ALA A 42 -2.16 27.21 13.67
C ALA A 42 -2.09 25.89 12.90
N LEU A 43 -0.94 25.61 12.26
CA LEU A 43 -0.67 24.39 11.52
C LEU A 43 -0.01 23.30 12.38
N ASN A 44 0.39 23.64 13.60
CA ASN A 44 1.15 22.75 14.50
C ASN A 44 2.44 22.23 13.88
N VAL A 45 3.20 23.13 13.23
CA VAL A 45 4.51 22.86 12.63
C VAL A 45 5.54 23.85 13.15
N ASN A 46 6.84 23.52 13.08
CA ASN A 46 7.90 24.45 13.39
C ASN A 46 8.01 25.54 12.32
N VAL A 47 8.54 26.72 12.67
CA VAL A 47 8.73 27.83 11.72
C VAL A 47 9.66 27.41 10.57
N ASP A 48 10.67 26.59 10.85
CA ASP A 48 11.62 26.05 9.87
C ASP A 48 10.93 25.25 8.74
N PHE A 49 9.74 24.72 9.01
CA PHE A 49 8.94 24.04 7.99
C PHE A 49 8.69 24.90 6.74
N PHE A 50 8.50 26.20 6.91
CA PHE A 50 8.24 27.13 5.81
C PHE A 50 9.49 27.51 4.99
N PHE A 51 10.67 27.18 5.47
CA PHE A 51 11.95 27.49 4.83
C PHE A 51 12.65 26.27 4.23
N ARG A 52 12.03 25.09 4.36
CA ARG A 52 12.59 23.87 3.74
C ARG A 52 12.63 24.03 2.23
N PRO A 53 13.79 23.82 1.59
CA PRO A 53 13.83 23.76 0.14
C PRO A 53 13.02 22.57 -0.35
N TYR A 54 12.08 22.80 -1.23
CA TYR A 54 11.35 21.74 -1.92
C TYR A 54 12.33 21.06 -2.90
N ASN A 55 12.90 19.93 -2.50
CA ASN A 55 13.91 19.21 -3.30
C ASN A 55 13.34 17.98 -4.02
N VAL A 56 12.06 17.69 -3.84
CA VAL A 56 11.44 16.48 -4.38
C VAL A 56 10.36 16.85 -5.38
N THR A 57 10.56 16.47 -6.63
CA THR A 57 9.48 16.45 -7.62
C THR A 57 8.88 15.05 -7.63
N VAL A 58 7.65 14.93 -7.22
CA VAL A 58 6.89 13.69 -7.35
C VAL A 58 6.16 13.75 -8.68
N GLU A 59 6.75 13.10 -9.69
CA GLU A 59 6.18 12.97 -11.02
C GLU A 59 5.57 11.56 -11.19
N ASP A 60 4.67 11.43 -12.16
CA ASP A 60 4.04 10.15 -12.54
C ASP A 60 3.35 9.41 -11.39
N ILE A 61 2.66 10.17 -10.51
CA ILE A 61 1.78 9.54 -9.54
C ILE A 61 0.61 8.92 -10.30
N GLU A 62 0.68 7.65 -10.54
CA GLU A 62 -0.48 6.89 -10.98
C GLU A 62 -1.44 6.71 -9.80
N PHE A 63 -2.29 7.70 -9.61
CA PHE A 63 -3.43 7.54 -8.71
C PHE A 63 -4.33 6.47 -9.28
N ARG A 64 -4.31 5.31 -8.65
CA ARG A 64 -5.36 4.32 -8.86
C ARG A 64 -6.69 5.03 -8.67
N LYS A 65 -7.40 5.31 -9.75
CA LYS A 65 -8.75 5.87 -9.72
C LYS A 65 -9.70 4.88 -9.06
N LYS A 66 -9.64 4.75 -7.75
CA LYS A 66 -10.85 4.36 -7.02
C LYS A 66 -11.81 5.52 -7.19
N SER A 67 -12.82 5.30 -8.00
CA SER A 67 -13.84 6.25 -8.46
C SER A 67 -14.66 6.94 -7.36
N LYS A 68 -14.27 6.80 -6.09
CA LYS A 68 -15.00 7.27 -4.91
C LYS A 68 -14.34 8.42 -4.15
N LEU A 69 -13.03 8.67 -4.36
CA LEU A 69 -12.36 9.78 -3.69
C LEU A 69 -12.72 11.11 -4.35
N LYS A 70 -13.10 12.08 -3.53
CA LYS A 70 -13.31 13.45 -3.98
C LYS A 70 -12.00 14.08 -4.43
N ALA A 71 -12.03 14.97 -5.42
CA ALA A 71 -10.83 15.65 -5.90
C ALA A 71 -10.07 16.41 -4.79
N SER A 72 -10.80 16.92 -3.78
CA SER A 72 -10.21 17.56 -2.60
C SER A 72 -9.42 16.59 -1.72
N SER A 73 -9.94 15.37 -1.51
CA SER A 73 -9.25 14.30 -0.75
C SER A 73 -7.99 13.85 -1.48
N LEU A 74 -8.05 13.69 -2.80
CA LEU A 74 -6.88 13.33 -3.62
C LEU A 74 -5.78 14.39 -3.52
N LYS A 75 -6.13 15.68 -3.56
CA LYS A 75 -5.16 16.75 -3.40
C LYS A 75 -4.51 16.71 -2.00
N SER A 76 -5.31 16.54 -0.95
CA SER A 76 -4.80 16.43 0.42
C SER A 76 -3.89 15.23 0.60
N ILE A 77 -4.23 14.07 0.02
CA ILE A 77 -3.39 12.87 0.05
C ILE A 77 -2.06 13.16 -0.67
N LYS A 78 -2.09 13.79 -1.84
CA LYS A 78 -0.88 14.13 -2.60
C LYS A 78 0.08 15.00 -1.80
N GLU A 79 -0.42 16.05 -1.15
CA GLU A 79 0.40 16.95 -0.31
C GLU A 79 1.04 16.17 0.87
N LYS A 80 0.26 15.32 1.54
CA LYS A 80 0.78 14.47 2.63
C LYS A 80 1.86 13.49 2.13
N VAL A 81 1.65 12.88 0.97
CA VAL A 81 2.62 11.95 0.36
C VAL A 81 3.94 12.65 0.08
N ILE A 82 3.89 13.85 -0.50
CA ILE A 82 5.10 14.64 -0.78
C ILE A 82 5.86 14.94 0.51
N ASP A 83 5.17 15.42 1.56
CA ASP A 83 5.79 15.74 2.86
C ASP A 83 6.43 14.48 3.52
N GLU A 84 5.77 13.34 3.49
CA GLU A 84 6.32 12.10 4.06
C GLU A 84 7.52 11.58 3.25
N ILE A 85 7.48 11.66 1.91
CA ILE A 85 8.59 11.27 1.04
C ILE A 85 9.80 12.19 1.25
N GLU A 86 9.58 13.50 1.37
CA GLU A 86 10.66 14.45 1.64
C GLU A 86 11.38 14.14 2.95
N ARG A 87 10.61 13.88 4.01
CA ARG A 87 11.18 13.47 5.30
C ARG A 87 11.94 12.15 5.21
N TYR A 88 11.40 11.18 4.48
CA TYR A 88 12.06 9.89 4.28
C TYR A 88 13.41 10.07 3.61
N MET A 89 13.46 10.84 2.51
CA MET A 89 14.70 11.11 1.78
C MET A 89 15.70 11.95 2.59
N GLU A 90 15.21 12.89 3.41
CA GLU A 90 16.07 13.67 4.30
C GLU A 90 16.77 12.75 5.33
N ILE A 91 16.04 11.79 5.91
CA ILE A 91 16.62 10.82 6.85
C ILE A 91 17.65 9.93 6.15
N GLU A 92 17.37 9.42 4.95
CA GLU A 92 18.34 8.62 4.20
C GLU A 92 19.62 9.40 3.89
N ASN A 93 19.48 10.66 3.47
CA ASN A 93 20.63 11.55 3.20
C ASN A 93 21.47 11.77 4.46
N LEU A 94 20.83 12.01 5.61
CA LEU A 94 21.51 12.18 6.90
C LEU A 94 22.24 10.91 7.36
N LEU A 95 21.67 9.74 7.05
CA LEU A 95 22.25 8.44 7.40
C LEU A 95 23.23 7.92 6.34
N HIS A 96 23.44 8.66 5.24
CA HIS A 96 24.24 8.25 4.08
C HIS A 96 23.82 6.87 3.52
N MET A 97 22.51 6.61 3.50
CA MET A 97 21.95 5.37 2.96
C MET A 97 21.69 5.53 1.46
N GLU A 98 22.43 4.78 0.65
CA GLU A 98 22.24 4.74 -0.81
C GLU A 98 21.60 3.40 -1.19
N ASN A 99 20.27 3.35 -1.18
CA ASN A 99 19.53 2.19 -1.70
C ASN A 99 19.01 2.50 -3.10
N SER A 100 19.58 1.85 -4.10
CA SER A 100 19.17 2.00 -5.50
C SER A 100 18.21 0.89 -5.92
N PHE A 101 17.17 1.26 -6.65
CA PHE A 101 16.25 0.32 -7.24
C PHE A 101 16.81 -0.22 -8.56
N HIS A 102 16.94 -1.56 -8.68
CA HIS A 102 17.56 -2.20 -9.84
C HIS A 102 16.65 -3.21 -10.56
N ILE A 103 15.45 -3.46 -10.05
CA ILE A 103 14.56 -4.47 -10.60
C ILE A 103 13.78 -3.89 -11.78
N VAL A 104 14.11 -4.31 -12.98
CA VAL A 104 13.42 -3.89 -14.21
C VAL A 104 13.11 -5.09 -15.06
N TYR A 105 11.84 -5.31 -15.36
CA TYR A 105 11.40 -6.33 -16.31
C TYR A 105 10.94 -5.67 -17.61
N LYS A 106 11.46 -6.17 -18.74
CA LYS A 106 11.13 -5.63 -20.07
C LYS A 106 10.03 -6.43 -20.77
N ASP A 107 9.63 -7.55 -20.18
CA ASP A 107 8.61 -8.43 -20.75
C ASP A 107 7.28 -7.70 -20.87
N ILE A 108 6.65 -7.75 -22.03
CA ILE A 108 5.33 -7.15 -22.26
C ILE A 108 4.27 -8.07 -21.71
N ILE A 109 3.47 -7.57 -20.79
CA ILE A 109 2.41 -8.31 -20.12
C ILE A 109 1.10 -8.17 -20.89
N LYS A 110 0.61 -9.28 -21.43
CA LYS A 110 -0.63 -9.37 -22.21
C LYS A 110 -1.67 -10.24 -21.54
N GLU A 111 -1.23 -11.30 -20.87
CA GLU A 111 -2.11 -12.31 -20.33
C GLU A 111 -1.67 -12.79 -18.93
N LYS A 112 -2.49 -13.64 -18.33
CA LYS A 112 -2.30 -14.16 -16.95
C LYS A 112 -0.95 -14.85 -16.77
N ASN A 113 -0.51 -15.63 -17.73
CA ASN A 113 0.74 -16.39 -17.64
C ASN A 113 1.96 -15.48 -17.61
N ASP A 114 1.92 -14.35 -18.31
CA ASP A 114 2.99 -13.36 -18.29
C ASP A 114 3.16 -12.79 -16.86
N ALA A 115 2.04 -12.40 -16.21
CA ALA A 115 2.05 -11.87 -14.86
C ALA A 115 2.54 -12.92 -13.83
N ILE A 116 2.17 -14.20 -13.98
CA ILE A 116 2.68 -15.30 -13.17
C ILE A 116 4.19 -15.46 -13.37
N THR A 117 4.66 -15.44 -14.60
CA THR A 117 6.08 -15.60 -14.94
C THR A 117 6.93 -14.50 -14.29
N VAL A 118 6.47 -13.24 -14.35
CA VAL A 118 7.17 -12.13 -13.70
C VAL A 118 7.16 -12.28 -12.19
N ALA A 119 6.05 -12.68 -11.58
CA ALA A 119 5.98 -12.92 -10.14
C ALA A 119 6.94 -14.02 -9.68
N CYS A 120 6.99 -15.15 -10.41
CA CYS A 120 7.93 -16.26 -10.13
C CYS A 120 9.40 -15.80 -10.28
N ARG A 121 9.71 -15.04 -11.34
CA ARG A 121 11.04 -14.47 -11.53
C ARG A 121 11.42 -13.55 -10.38
N LEU A 122 10.53 -12.62 -10.00
CA LEU A 122 10.76 -11.72 -8.87
C LEU A 122 10.98 -12.47 -7.56
N ARG A 123 10.21 -13.51 -7.27
CA ARG A 123 10.44 -14.36 -6.10
C ARG A 123 11.82 -15.01 -6.10
N ASN A 124 12.30 -15.46 -7.27
CA ASN A 124 13.63 -16.03 -7.43
C ASN A 124 14.73 -14.97 -7.26
N ASP A 125 14.59 -13.80 -7.87
CA ASP A 125 15.54 -12.69 -7.76
C ASP A 125 15.68 -12.22 -6.31
N LEU A 126 14.56 -12.19 -5.56
CA LEU A 126 14.50 -11.86 -4.14
C LEU A 126 14.79 -13.05 -3.21
N LYS A 127 15.11 -14.23 -3.76
CA LYS A 127 15.45 -15.48 -3.00
C LYS A 127 14.36 -15.90 -2.02
N LEU A 128 13.09 -15.68 -2.37
CA LEU A 128 11.94 -15.97 -1.49
C LEU A 128 11.53 -17.46 -1.50
N GLY A 129 11.91 -18.21 -2.55
CA GLY A 129 11.42 -19.57 -2.77
C GLY A 129 9.90 -19.66 -2.76
N GLU A 130 9.34 -20.68 -2.11
CA GLU A 130 7.89 -20.88 -1.95
C GLU A 130 7.37 -20.40 -0.59
N ASP A 131 8.24 -19.89 0.28
CA ASP A 131 7.90 -19.46 1.63
C ASP A 131 7.05 -18.19 1.67
N ALA A 132 6.35 -18.01 2.79
CA ALA A 132 5.63 -16.78 3.07
C ALA A 132 6.57 -15.59 3.25
N ILE A 133 6.24 -14.46 2.66
CA ILE A 133 6.98 -13.22 2.85
C ILE A 133 6.69 -12.69 4.26
N SER A 134 7.66 -12.68 5.14
CA SER A 134 7.47 -12.26 6.53
C SER A 134 7.11 -10.77 6.66
N ASN A 135 7.90 -9.90 6.03
CA ASN A 135 7.71 -8.45 6.06
C ASN A 135 7.87 -7.86 4.65
N ILE A 136 6.74 -7.47 4.04
CA ILE A 136 6.73 -6.91 2.68
C ILE A 136 7.35 -5.51 2.67
N THR A 137 7.06 -4.67 3.66
CA THR A 137 7.65 -3.31 3.73
C THR A 137 9.16 -3.39 3.74
N PHE A 138 9.72 -4.18 4.64
CA PHE A 138 11.16 -4.36 4.75
C PHE A 138 11.77 -4.92 3.45
N LEU A 139 11.13 -5.94 2.85
CA LEU A 139 11.57 -6.51 1.58
C LEU A 139 11.64 -5.45 0.46
N LEU A 140 10.64 -4.58 0.37
CA LEU A 140 10.60 -3.53 -0.64
C LEU A 140 11.66 -2.45 -0.39
N GLU A 141 11.83 -2.04 0.87
CA GLU A 141 12.83 -1.05 1.28
C GLU A 141 14.27 -1.54 1.05
N GLU A 142 14.56 -2.80 1.36
CA GLU A 142 15.87 -3.40 1.04
C GLU A 142 16.18 -3.41 -0.47
N ASN A 143 15.15 -3.37 -1.30
CA ASN A 143 15.29 -3.33 -2.76
C ASN A 143 15.12 -1.92 -3.34
N GLY A 144 15.28 -0.87 -2.53
CA GLY A 144 15.33 0.53 -2.97
C GLY A 144 13.97 1.17 -3.25
N ILE A 145 12.86 0.54 -2.86
CA ILE A 145 11.50 1.10 -2.98
C ILE A 145 11.13 1.79 -1.66
N LYS A 146 10.78 3.06 -1.70
CA LYS A 146 10.37 3.80 -0.50
C LYS A 146 8.94 3.44 -0.14
N VAL A 147 8.70 2.92 1.07
CA VAL A 147 7.36 2.52 1.52
C VAL A 147 6.89 3.41 2.65
N VAL A 148 5.75 4.08 2.45
CA VAL A 148 5.15 4.97 3.45
C VAL A 148 3.77 4.48 3.86
N HIS A 149 3.55 4.33 5.15
CA HIS A 149 2.26 4.00 5.73
C HIS A 149 1.52 5.29 6.12
N LEU A 150 0.60 5.73 5.25
CA LEU A 150 -0.12 7.00 5.39
C LEU A 150 -1.43 6.82 6.17
N ASP A 151 -1.72 7.78 7.05
CA ASP A 151 -3.03 7.92 7.69
C ASP A 151 -4.01 8.56 6.72
N ALA A 152 -4.90 7.75 6.15
CA ALA A 152 -5.85 8.16 5.14
C ALA A 152 -7.26 7.60 5.37
N GLU A 153 -8.25 8.15 4.64
CA GLU A 153 -9.64 7.69 4.64
C GLU A 153 -9.73 6.22 4.22
N VAL A 154 -10.80 5.53 4.62
CA VAL A 154 -11.03 4.09 4.36
C VAL A 154 -11.12 3.78 2.86
N GLU A 155 -11.55 4.76 2.06
CA GLU A 155 -11.67 4.66 0.61
C GLU A 155 -10.32 4.67 -0.12
N PHE A 156 -9.26 5.09 0.55
CA PHE A 156 -7.90 5.05 0.04
C PHE A 156 -7.22 3.75 0.44
N ASP A 157 -6.70 2.98 -0.51
CA ASP A 157 -5.89 1.79 -0.22
C ASP A 157 -4.39 2.07 -0.32
N GLY A 158 -3.97 2.66 -1.42
CA GLY A 158 -2.57 2.94 -1.71
C GLY A 158 -2.39 3.62 -3.07
N LEU A 159 -1.17 3.96 -3.36
CA LEU A 159 -0.68 4.46 -4.64
C LEU A 159 0.81 4.19 -4.79
N SER A 160 1.30 4.23 -6.01
CA SER A 160 2.73 4.16 -6.32
C SER A 160 3.12 5.22 -7.35
N GLY A 161 4.43 5.43 -7.48
CA GLY A 161 4.99 6.39 -8.43
C GLY A 161 6.51 6.45 -8.33
N PHE A 162 7.07 7.48 -8.95
CA PHE A 162 8.51 7.73 -8.94
C PHE A 162 8.83 9.12 -8.39
N ILE A 163 9.90 9.19 -7.60
CA ILE A 163 10.52 10.41 -7.15
C ILE A 163 11.64 10.74 -8.13
N ASN A 164 11.65 11.96 -8.67
CA ASN A 164 12.66 12.40 -9.64
C ASN A 164 12.86 11.42 -10.80
N LYS A 165 11.80 10.69 -11.21
CA LYS A 165 11.78 9.68 -12.30
C LYS A 165 12.65 8.43 -12.07
N THR A 166 13.33 8.31 -10.96
CA THR A 166 14.31 7.25 -10.72
C THR A 166 14.00 6.38 -9.52
N THR A 167 13.53 6.96 -8.43
CA THR A 167 13.33 6.26 -7.17
C THR A 167 11.86 5.89 -6.99
N PRO A 168 11.49 4.62 -7.03
CA PRO A 168 10.11 4.19 -6.85
C PRO A 168 9.66 4.34 -5.39
N PHE A 169 8.38 4.67 -5.23
CA PHE A 169 7.74 4.69 -3.92
C PHE A 169 6.37 4.02 -3.93
N ILE A 170 5.97 3.53 -2.79
CA ILE A 170 4.67 2.91 -2.55
C ILE A 170 4.07 3.51 -1.27
N ILE A 171 2.83 3.98 -1.36
CA ILE A 171 2.06 4.44 -0.21
C ILE A 171 0.98 3.42 0.10
N VAL A 172 0.83 3.09 1.38
CA VAL A 172 -0.18 2.14 1.87
C VAL A 172 -0.99 2.80 2.98
N ASN A 173 -2.31 2.60 2.99
CA ASN A 173 -3.14 3.10 4.08
C ASN A 173 -2.87 2.30 5.36
N LYS A 174 -2.32 2.95 6.40
CA LYS A 174 -2.02 2.31 7.69
C LYS A 174 -3.27 1.84 8.46
N ASN A 175 -4.45 2.38 8.13
CA ASN A 175 -5.72 2.04 8.77
C ASN A 175 -6.36 0.77 8.18
N ALA A 176 -5.82 0.25 7.07
CA ALA A 176 -6.26 -1.01 6.50
C ALA A 176 -5.82 -2.22 7.34
N THR A 177 -6.48 -3.39 7.17
CA THR A 177 -6.03 -4.63 7.82
C THR A 177 -4.65 -5.04 7.32
N ALA A 178 -3.92 -5.82 8.11
CA ALA A 178 -2.58 -6.29 7.73
C ALA A 178 -2.57 -7.00 6.37
N GLU A 179 -3.55 -7.88 6.13
CA GLU A 179 -3.70 -8.59 4.85
C GLU A 179 -3.94 -7.60 3.69
N ARG A 180 -4.73 -6.54 3.95
CA ARG A 180 -5.01 -5.52 2.94
C ARG A 180 -3.78 -4.66 2.64
N GLN A 181 -3.02 -4.27 3.67
CA GLN A 181 -1.76 -3.54 3.50
C GLN A 181 -0.75 -4.35 2.68
N ARG A 182 -0.58 -5.63 3.01
CA ARG A 182 0.29 -6.56 2.28
C ARG A 182 -0.11 -6.68 0.82
N PHE A 183 -1.39 -6.92 0.58
CA PHE A 183 -1.94 -7.01 -0.77
C PHE A 183 -1.73 -5.71 -1.54
N THR A 184 -2.03 -4.56 -0.94
CA THR A 184 -1.88 -3.23 -1.57
C THR A 184 -0.42 -2.95 -1.92
N ALA A 185 0.53 -3.19 -1.00
CA ALA A 185 1.95 -2.95 -1.27
C ALA A 185 2.45 -3.75 -2.49
N LEU A 186 2.10 -5.03 -2.58
CA LEU A 186 2.46 -5.85 -3.74
C LEU A 186 1.66 -5.49 -5.01
N TYR A 187 0.45 -4.99 -4.87
CA TYR A 187 -0.34 -4.53 -5.98
C TYR A 187 0.27 -3.27 -6.61
N GLU A 188 0.67 -2.32 -5.80
CA GLU A 188 1.37 -1.12 -6.24
C GLU A 188 2.76 -1.47 -6.83
N LEU A 189 3.45 -2.47 -6.26
CA LEU A 189 4.66 -3.03 -6.85
C LEU A 189 4.40 -3.59 -8.25
N GLY A 190 3.28 -4.29 -8.45
CA GLY A 190 2.88 -4.79 -9.76
C GLY A 190 2.75 -3.67 -10.79
N TYR A 191 2.18 -2.53 -10.42
CA TYR A 191 2.10 -1.37 -11.33
C TYR A 191 3.47 -0.76 -11.64
N LEU A 192 4.42 -0.79 -10.72
CA LEU A 192 5.78 -0.31 -10.95
C LEU A 192 6.60 -1.24 -11.85
N LEU A 193 6.34 -2.55 -11.82
CA LEU A 193 7.18 -3.56 -12.48
C LEU A 193 6.60 -4.12 -13.77
N LEU A 194 5.25 -4.22 -13.88
CA LEU A 194 4.61 -4.86 -15.01
C LEU A 194 4.50 -3.90 -16.21
N ASN A 195 5.21 -4.22 -17.27
CA ASN A 195 5.15 -3.47 -18.52
C ASN A 195 3.93 -3.93 -19.33
N PHE A 196 2.77 -3.33 -19.07
CA PHE A 196 1.52 -3.70 -19.72
C PHE A 196 1.51 -3.34 -21.21
N ALA A 197 0.96 -4.23 -22.03
CA ALA A 197 0.68 -3.94 -23.43
C ALA A 197 -0.26 -2.72 -23.54
N GLN A 198 -0.01 -1.88 -24.53
CA GLN A 198 -0.72 -0.59 -24.69
C GLN A 198 -2.22 -0.76 -24.94
N GLU A 199 -2.61 -1.85 -25.60
CA GLU A 199 -3.99 -2.22 -25.91
C GLU A 199 -4.84 -2.64 -24.71
N LEU A 200 -4.21 -2.98 -23.55
CA LEU A 200 -4.93 -3.41 -22.36
C LEU A 200 -5.65 -2.24 -21.67
N GLN A 201 -6.94 -2.45 -21.38
CA GLN A 201 -7.73 -1.52 -20.62
C GLN A 201 -7.38 -1.58 -19.12
N ASP A 202 -7.70 -0.53 -18.36
CA ASP A 202 -7.40 -0.45 -16.91
C ASP A 202 -7.92 -1.67 -16.12
N LYS A 203 -9.13 -2.16 -16.44
CA LYS A 203 -9.70 -3.34 -15.79
C LYS A 203 -8.92 -4.64 -16.06
N GLU A 204 -8.28 -4.73 -17.22
CA GLU A 204 -7.45 -5.89 -17.58
C GLU A 204 -6.11 -5.81 -16.86
N ARG A 205 -5.49 -4.63 -16.82
CA ARG A 205 -4.29 -4.38 -16.04
C ARG A 205 -4.51 -4.67 -14.55
N GLU A 206 -5.64 -4.23 -13.99
CA GLU A 206 -6.02 -4.56 -12.60
C GLU A 206 -6.11 -6.07 -12.36
N LYS A 207 -6.70 -6.82 -13.27
CA LYS A 207 -6.78 -8.29 -13.16
C LYS A 207 -5.39 -8.93 -13.19
N LEU A 208 -4.51 -8.46 -14.07
CA LEU A 208 -3.13 -8.96 -14.17
C LEU A 208 -2.31 -8.62 -12.93
N CYS A 209 -2.46 -7.41 -12.38
CA CYS A 209 -1.89 -7.08 -11.07
C CYS A 209 -2.39 -8.00 -9.95
N ASN A 210 -3.68 -8.31 -9.92
CA ASN A 210 -4.23 -9.24 -8.92
C ASN A 210 -3.62 -10.65 -9.07
N VAL A 211 -3.39 -11.13 -10.30
CA VAL A 211 -2.70 -12.40 -10.55
C VAL A 211 -1.27 -12.36 -10.04
N PHE A 212 -0.53 -11.29 -10.36
CA PHE A 212 0.82 -11.07 -9.86
C PHE A 212 0.88 -11.09 -8.33
N VAL A 213 0.01 -10.33 -7.65
CA VAL A 213 -0.03 -10.30 -6.18
C VAL A 213 -0.34 -11.66 -5.57
N ASN A 214 -1.28 -12.39 -6.15
CA ASN A 214 -1.64 -13.72 -5.67
C ASN A 214 -0.48 -14.70 -5.79
N GLU A 215 0.32 -14.60 -6.84
CA GLU A 215 1.49 -15.45 -7.05
C GLU A 215 2.66 -15.01 -6.14
N MET A 216 2.81 -13.70 -5.91
CA MET A 216 3.79 -13.17 -4.95
C MET A 216 3.47 -13.58 -3.52
N LEU A 217 2.21 -13.50 -3.08
CA LEU A 217 1.81 -13.83 -1.70
C LEU A 217 1.91 -15.32 -1.41
N ILE A 218 1.45 -16.15 -2.33
CA ILE A 218 1.51 -17.62 -2.24
C ILE A 218 1.66 -18.21 -3.64
N PRO A 219 2.80 -18.83 -3.99
CA PRO A 219 2.99 -19.51 -5.26
C PRO A 219 1.90 -20.56 -5.52
N THR A 220 1.51 -20.72 -6.76
CA THR A 220 0.47 -21.70 -7.13
C THR A 220 0.89 -23.13 -6.80
N SER A 221 2.16 -23.48 -6.97
CA SER A 221 2.77 -24.76 -6.56
C SER A 221 2.52 -25.04 -5.08
N GLU A 222 2.88 -24.09 -4.22
CA GLU A 222 2.73 -24.21 -2.77
C GLU A 222 1.26 -24.26 -2.36
N PHE A 223 0.41 -23.44 -2.98
CA PHE A 223 -1.03 -23.46 -2.72
C PHE A 223 -1.67 -24.81 -3.05
N ILE A 224 -1.29 -25.42 -4.19
CA ILE A 224 -1.73 -26.76 -4.56
C ILE A 224 -1.16 -27.81 -3.60
N ARG A 225 0.07 -27.67 -3.15
CA ARG A 225 0.70 -28.57 -2.17
C ARG A 225 -0.09 -28.58 -0.84
N LEU A 226 -0.54 -27.42 -0.38
CA LEU A 226 -1.27 -27.27 0.88
C LEU A 226 -2.72 -27.75 0.80
N ILE A 227 -3.41 -27.50 -0.30
CA ILE A 227 -4.86 -27.75 -0.43
C ILE A 227 -5.15 -29.02 -1.25
N GLY A 228 -4.29 -29.36 -2.20
CA GLY A 228 -4.51 -30.41 -3.19
C GLY A 228 -5.02 -29.89 -4.54
N ILE A 229 -5.04 -30.77 -5.54
CA ILE A 229 -5.29 -30.41 -6.95
C ILE A 229 -6.77 -30.15 -7.24
N SER A 230 -7.67 -30.89 -6.58
CA SER A 230 -9.13 -30.83 -6.82
C SER A 230 -9.90 -31.12 -5.54
N ARG A 231 -10.80 -30.25 -5.18
CA ARG A 231 -11.58 -30.34 -3.93
C ARG A 231 -13.05 -29.99 -4.17
N LYS A 232 -13.94 -30.76 -3.56
CA LYS A 232 -15.38 -30.38 -3.50
C LYS A 232 -15.58 -29.17 -2.59
N ASP A 233 -14.81 -29.07 -1.51
CA ASP A 233 -14.84 -27.99 -0.53
C ASP A 233 -13.47 -27.82 0.14
N ILE A 234 -13.22 -26.61 0.62
CA ILE A 234 -12.05 -26.28 1.45
C ILE A 234 -12.61 -25.83 2.80
N SER A 235 -12.14 -26.44 3.88
CA SER A 235 -12.61 -26.09 5.21
C SER A 235 -12.13 -24.70 5.62
N LEU A 236 -12.92 -24.03 6.47
CA LEU A 236 -12.53 -22.72 7.00
C LEU A 236 -11.23 -22.80 7.82
N GLN A 237 -10.99 -23.92 8.51
CA GLN A 237 -9.78 -24.12 9.30
C GLN A 237 -8.53 -24.19 8.43
N GLU A 238 -8.57 -24.89 7.28
CA GLU A 238 -7.48 -24.90 6.30
C GLU A 238 -7.20 -23.49 5.76
N LEU A 239 -8.26 -22.74 5.42
CA LEU A 239 -8.12 -21.36 4.93
C LEU A 239 -7.53 -20.41 5.99
N ILE A 240 -7.95 -20.54 7.25
CA ILE A 240 -7.40 -19.76 8.36
C ILE A 240 -5.94 -20.10 8.57
N PHE A 241 -5.54 -21.37 8.51
CA PHE A 241 -4.14 -21.79 8.62
C PHE A 241 -3.27 -21.11 7.56
N ILE A 242 -3.70 -21.15 6.29
CA ILE A 242 -2.99 -20.53 5.18
C ILE A 242 -2.98 -18.99 5.32
N GLN A 243 -4.10 -18.39 5.72
CA GLN A 243 -4.18 -16.95 6.00
C GLN A 243 -3.15 -16.55 7.06
N MET A 244 -3.03 -17.29 8.15
CA MET A 244 -2.08 -16.99 9.22
C MET A 244 -0.62 -17.15 8.76
N GLN A 245 -0.33 -18.13 7.93
CA GLN A 245 1.00 -18.40 7.42
C GLN A 245 1.43 -17.37 6.37
N PHE A 246 0.59 -17.07 5.39
CA PHE A 246 0.94 -16.24 4.23
C PHE A 246 0.47 -14.79 4.32
N GLY A 247 -0.36 -14.45 5.32
CA GLY A 247 -0.92 -13.10 5.47
C GLY A 247 -1.81 -12.67 4.29
N ILE A 248 -2.60 -13.61 3.75
CA ILE A 248 -3.50 -13.43 2.61
C ILE A 248 -4.96 -13.62 3.07
N SER A 249 -5.89 -12.82 2.57
CA SER A 249 -7.30 -12.94 3.01
C SER A 249 -7.96 -14.24 2.53
N ILE A 250 -8.89 -14.76 3.31
CA ILE A 250 -9.69 -15.95 2.94
C ILE A 250 -10.40 -15.74 1.61
N ASP A 251 -10.94 -14.54 1.36
CA ASP A 251 -11.59 -14.21 0.09
C ASP A 251 -10.62 -14.36 -1.10
N THR A 252 -9.38 -13.92 -0.92
CA THR A 252 -8.33 -14.04 -1.94
C THR A 252 -7.92 -15.50 -2.14
N LEU A 253 -7.81 -16.29 -1.07
CA LEU A 253 -7.53 -17.75 -1.16
C LEU A 253 -8.61 -18.49 -1.92
N MET A 254 -9.89 -18.21 -1.62
CA MET A 254 -11.02 -18.82 -2.33
C MET A 254 -11.07 -18.41 -3.81
N TYR A 255 -10.74 -17.14 -4.09
CA TYR A 255 -10.61 -16.68 -5.47
C TYR A 255 -9.50 -17.43 -6.21
N LYS A 256 -8.31 -17.56 -5.59
CA LYS A 256 -7.19 -18.32 -6.15
C LYS A 256 -7.56 -19.78 -6.37
N ALA A 257 -8.23 -20.43 -5.42
CA ALA A 257 -8.68 -21.82 -5.55
C ALA A 257 -9.61 -22.04 -6.77
N LYS A 258 -10.48 -21.06 -7.05
CA LYS A 258 -11.29 -21.04 -8.26
C LYS A 258 -10.45 -20.86 -9.51
N GLU A 259 -9.55 -19.85 -9.53
CA GLU A 259 -8.73 -19.50 -10.68
C GLU A 259 -7.78 -20.64 -11.11
N VAL A 260 -7.27 -21.42 -10.16
CA VAL A 260 -6.41 -22.57 -10.45
C VAL A 260 -7.17 -23.89 -10.62
N GLY A 261 -8.51 -23.83 -10.57
CA GLY A 261 -9.37 -24.99 -10.84
C GLY A 261 -9.50 -26.00 -9.68
N ILE A 262 -9.03 -25.67 -8.47
CA ILE A 262 -9.19 -26.54 -7.29
C ILE A 262 -10.65 -26.68 -6.90
N ILE A 263 -11.44 -25.59 -6.97
CA ILE A 263 -12.89 -25.60 -6.75
C ILE A 263 -13.63 -25.08 -7.98
N THR A 264 -14.90 -25.45 -8.10
CA THR A 264 -15.76 -24.99 -9.19
C THR A 264 -16.22 -23.55 -8.98
N GLU A 265 -16.55 -22.84 -10.08
CA GLU A 265 -17.17 -21.50 -10.05
C GLU A 265 -18.45 -21.46 -9.22
N GLN A 266 -19.27 -22.52 -9.30
CA GLN A 266 -20.51 -22.63 -8.52
C GLN A 266 -20.20 -22.66 -7.01
N ARG A 267 -19.16 -23.39 -6.61
CA ARG A 267 -18.74 -23.47 -5.21
C ARG A 267 -18.23 -22.12 -4.71
N TYR A 268 -17.41 -21.44 -5.51
CA TYR A 268 -16.93 -20.08 -5.21
C TYR A 268 -18.08 -19.10 -4.98
N LYS A 269 -19.08 -19.06 -5.90
CA LYS A 269 -20.28 -18.21 -5.74
C LYS A 269 -21.07 -18.52 -4.48
N GLY A 270 -21.21 -19.80 -4.13
CA GLY A 270 -21.85 -20.24 -2.88
C GLY A 270 -21.14 -19.72 -1.63
N THR A 271 -19.83 -19.57 -1.66
CA THR A 271 -19.02 -19.02 -0.54
C THR A 271 -19.19 -17.51 -0.43
N VAL A 272 -19.20 -16.80 -1.56
CA VAL A 272 -19.42 -15.33 -1.60
C VAL A 272 -20.80 -14.96 -1.05
N SER A 273 -21.81 -15.77 -1.32
CA SER A 273 -23.18 -15.57 -0.78
C SER A 273 -23.27 -15.75 0.75
N ARG A 274 -22.32 -16.47 1.35
CA ARG A 274 -22.21 -16.68 2.81
C ARG A 274 -21.40 -15.60 3.53
N LYS A 275 -21.08 -14.48 2.90
CA LYS A 275 -20.27 -13.37 3.45
C LYS A 275 -20.74 -12.83 4.81
N LYS A 276 -21.99 -13.03 5.22
CA LYS A 276 -22.48 -12.70 6.57
C LYS A 276 -21.77 -13.52 7.67
N ILE A 277 -21.17 -14.67 7.32
CA ILE A 277 -20.46 -15.54 8.27
C ILE A 277 -19.01 -15.10 8.43
N SER A 278 -18.37 -14.55 7.38
CA SER A 278 -16.97 -14.09 7.40
C SER A 278 -16.75 -12.92 8.39
N THR A 279 -17.70 -12.00 8.52
CA THR A 279 -17.61 -10.88 9.47
C THR A 279 -17.64 -11.38 10.92
N TYR A 280 -18.48 -12.36 11.23
CA TYR A 280 -18.55 -12.97 12.56
C TYR A 280 -17.25 -13.70 12.94
N PHE A 281 -16.63 -14.42 12.00
CA PHE A 281 -15.38 -15.14 12.25
C PHE A 281 -14.14 -14.22 12.29
N SER A 282 -14.11 -13.13 11.54
CA SER A 282 -13.01 -12.16 11.64
C SER A 282 -12.99 -11.45 13.00
N GLU A 283 -14.14 -11.25 13.64
CA GLU A 283 -14.22 -10.77 15.02
C GLU A 283 -13.77 -11.81 16.05
N GLN A 284 -14.05 -13.08 15.84
CA GLN A 284 -13.58 -14.16 16.70
C GLN A 284 -12.05 -14.34 16.59
N ILE A 285 -11.49 -14.28 15.38
CA ILE A 285 -10.03 -14.33 15.16
C ILE A 285 -9.31 -13.15 15.81
N LYS A 286 -9.89 -11.94 15.75
CA LYS A 286 -9.37 -10.78 16.49
C LYS A 286 -9.33 -11.02 18.00
N LYS A 287 -10.41 -11.61 18.57
CA LYS A 287 -10.47 -11.96 20.00
C LYS A 287 -9.41 -13.01 20.37
N THR A 288 -9.21 -14.03 19.52
CA THR A 288 -8.23 -15.11 19.75
C THR A 288 -6.78 -14.60 19.65
N ARG A 289 -6.48 -13.66 18.73
CA ARG A 289 -5.15 -13.00 18.66
C ARG A 289 -4.83 -12.18 19.91
N TYR A 290 -5.82 -11.56 20.55
CA TYR A 290 -5.63 -10.83 21.81
C TYR A 290 -5.37 -11.77 22.99
N THR A 291 -5.97 -12.97 23.01
CA THR A 291 -5.78 -13.94 24.09
C THR A 291 -4.52 -14.77 23.95
N SER A 292 -4.04 -15.05 22.73
CA SER A 292 -2.80 -15.82 22.51
C SER A 292 -1.50 -15.01 22.75
N ARG A 293 -1.53 -13.68 22.59
CA ARG A 293 -0.40 -12.81 22.99
C ARG A 293 -0.16 -12.78 24.51
N ALA A 294 -1.17 -13.14 25.30
CA ALA A 294 -1.08 -13.15 26.77
C ALA A 294 -0.50 -14.46 27.36
N LYS A 295 -0.23 -15.50 26.56
CA LYS A 295 0.23 -16.81 27.05
C LYS A 295 1.28 -17.45 26.12
N LEU A 296 2.39 -16.76 25.86
CA LEU A 296 3.62 -17.44 25.48
C LEU A 296 4.49 -17.59 26.73
N PRO A 297 4.74 -18.81 27.24
CA PRO A 297 5.71 -19.00 28.29
C PRO A 297 7.09 -18.67 27.70
N VAL A 298 7.81 -17.78 28.38
CA VAL A 298 9.22 -17.53 28.15
C VAL A 298 9.94 -18.85 28.41
N LEU A 299 10.34 -19.54 27.35
CA LEU A 299 11.30 -20.63 27.46
C LEU A 299 12.63 -20.02 27.90
N ARG A 300 12.90 -20.07 29.21
CA ARG A 300 14.23 -19.89 29.75
C ARG A 300 15.08 -21.06 29.23
N ILE A 301 15.92 -20.81 28.26
CA ILE A 301 17.04 -21.65 27.92
C ILE A 301 18.07 -21.40 29.03
N GLY A 302 18.13 -22.31 30.00
CA GLY A 302 19.23 -22.38 30.99
C GLY A 302 20.44 -22.94 30.28
N LEU A 303 21.57 -22.26 30.42
CA LEU A 303 22.92 -22.81 30.21
C LEU A 303 23.21 -23.92 31.23
#